data_34c6af5544099a586c6943ae33e4e6c8
#
_entry.id   34c6af5544099a586c6943ae33e4e6c8
#
_cell.length_a   1.000
_cell.length_b   1.000
_cell.length_c   1.000
_cell.angle_alpha   90.00
_cell.angle_beta   90.00
_cell.angle_gamma   90.00
#
_symmetry.space_group_name_H-M   'P 1'
#
loop_
_entity.id
_entity.type
_entity.pdbx_description
1 polymer ?
#
loop_
_entity_poly.entity_id
_entity_poly.type
_entity_poly.pdbx_seq_one_letter_code
_entity_poly.pdbx_strand_id
1 'polypeptide(L)'
;CRLARFTNNYEDKAIRLYKLHGSLNYVLHSRGKESIVLEPDACLKIPFGINYKNILEEIEGKDEYGVYPFAEHPYFLSGTNTKCKMYGDSLIWRRLQENFKQNLRKASCLIIIGYGCKDKVINESIKKNLGNVSKKVYLIDPKPSENVSAFAREIKAEIIKMGVGEVDFSQFNL
;
A
#
# COMPACT_ATOMS: atom_id res chain seq x y z
N CYS A 1 15.68 -12.24 4.99
CA CYS A 1 15.15 -10.88 4.78
C CYS A 1 15.35 -10.42 3.35
N ARG A 2 14.53 -9.48 2.89
CA ARG A 2 14.62 -8.92 1.55
C ARG A 2 14.48 -7.40 1.63
N LEU A 3 15.41 -6.68 1.01
CA LEU A 3 15.30 -5.23 0.87
C LEU A 3 14.21 -4.89 -0.16
N ALA A 4 13.20 -4.13 0.26
CA ALA A 4 12.16 -3.61 -0.61
C ALA A 4 12.40 -2.11 -0.83
N ARG A 5 12.67 -1.72 -2.08
CA ARG A 5 12.83 -0.32 -2.49
C ARG A 5 11.54 0.19 -3.12
N PHE A 6 11.17 1.42 -2.80
CA PHE A 6 9.96 2.08 -3.30
C PHE A 6 10.25 3.22 -4.27
N THR A 7 11.50 3.29 -4.76
CA THR A 7 11.97 4.36 -5.66
C THR A 7 11.38 4.29 -7.06
N ASN A 8 10.98 3.11 -7.51
CA ASN A 8 10.41 2.91 -8.83
C ASN A 8 8.97 2.41 -8.77
N ASN A 9 8.25 2.55 -9.85
CA ASN A 9 6.85 2.15 -9.96
C ASN A 9 6.68 0.67 -10.33
N TYR A 10 7.75 -0.13 -10.34
CA TYR A 10 7.74 -1.54 -10.76
C TYR A 10 7.03 -1.77 -12.11
N GLU A 11 7.27 -0.89 -13.08
CA GLU A 11 6.57 -0.90 -14.38
C GLU A 11 6.84 -2.16 -15.21
N ASP A 12 7.94 -2.85 -14.90
CA ASP A 12 8.34 -4.13 -15.49
C ASP A 12 7.52 -5.34 -14.96
N LYS A 13 6.68 -5.15 -13.95
CA LYS A 13 5.89 -6.22 -13.33
C LYS A 13 4.43 -6.19 -13.77
N ALA A 14 3.90 -7.36 -14.14
CA ALA A 14 2.48 -7.53 -14.48
C ALA A 14 1.56 -7.24 -13.29
N ILE A 15 1.95 -7.66 -12.08
CA ILE A 15 1.21 -7.41 -10.84
C ILE A 15 2.07 -6.58 -9.90
N ARG A 16 1.49 -5.47 -9.38
CA ARG A 16 2.13 -4.55 -8.46
C ARG A 16 1.31 -4.41 -7.19
N LEU A 17 1.92 -4.70 -6.05
CA LEU A 17 1.26 -4.59 -4.75
C LEU A 17 1.80 -3.38 -3.98
N TYR A 18 0.97 -2.37 -3.77
CA TYR A 18 1.27 -1.20 -2.97
C TYR A 18 0.56 -1.27 -1.63
N LYS A 19 1.30 -1.52 -0.55
CA LYS A 19 0.76 -1.50 0.81
C LYS A 19 0.81 -0.06 1.35
N LEU A 20 -0.22 0.72 1.05
CA LEU A 20 -0.25 2.16 1.30
C LEU A 20 -0.12 2.54 2.78
N HIS A 21 -0.48 1.64 3.68
CA HIS A 21 -0.34 1.82 5.12
C HIS A 21 0.87 1.06 5.70
N GLY A 22 1.78 0.56 4.85
CA GLY A 22 2.88 -0.29 5.27
C GLY A 22 2.43 -1.73 5.53
N SER A 23 3.20 -2.44 6.32
CA SER A 23 2.93 -3.84 6.62
C SER A 23 3.60 -4.26 7.93
N LEU A 24 3.00 -5.21 8.61
CA LEU A 24 3.56 -5.81 9.82
C LEU A 24 4.93 -6.48 9.59
N ASN A 25 5.26 -6.78 8.35
CA ASN A 25 6.55 -7.34 7.97
C ASN A 25 7.51 -6.34 7.31
N TYR A 26 7.22 -5.04 7.42
CA TYR A 26 8.15 -3.98 7.03
C TYR A 26 8.87 -3.46 8.28
N VAL A 27 10.20 -3.34 8.20
CA VAL A 27 11.03 -2.79 9.28
C VAL A 27 11.98 -1.77 8.69
N LEU A 28 12.14 -0.64 9.37
CA LEU A 28 13.16 0.35 9.01
C LEU A 28 14.55 -0.26 9.22
N HIS A 29 15.48 0.15 8.40
CA HIS A 29 16.86 -0.33 8.45
C HIS A 29 17.86 0.81 8.32
N SER A 30 19.07 0.56 8.79
CA SER A 30 20.24 1.42 8.59
C SER A 30 21.31 0.64 7.81
N ARG A 31 22.27 1.36 7.23
CA ARG A 31 23.50 0.75 6.71
C ARG A 31 24.56 0.73 7.80
N GLY A 32 25.05 -0.46 8.08
CA GLY A 32 26.03 -0.67 9.15
C GLY A 32 25.44 -0.69 10.56
N LYS A 33 26.07 -1.45 11.43
CA LYS A 33 25.58 -1.74 12.79
C LYS A 33 25.49 -0.48 13.68
N GLU A 34 26.35 0.52 13.42
CA GLU A 34 26.44 1.77 14.20
C GLU A 34 25.91 2.99 13.44
N SER A 35 25.40 2.80 12.25
CA SER A 35 24.94 3.90 11.41
C SER A 35 23.52 4.30 11.74
N ILE A 36 23.31 5.58 12.02
CA ILE A 36 21.98 6.19 12.19
C ILE A 36 21.38 6.60 10.84
N VAL A 37 22.06 6.37 9.75
CA VAL A 37 21.60 6.77 8.41
C VAL A 37 20.57 5.78 7.92
N LEU A 38 19.29 6.16 8.02
CA LEU A 38 18.17 5.42 7.44
C LEU A 38 18.15 5.60 5.91
N GLU A 39 17.92 4.53 5.17
CA GLU A 39 17.54 4.65 3.78
C GLU A 39 16.06 5.07 3.71
N PRO A 40 15.76 6.29 3.25
CA PRO A 40 14.42 6.86 3.43
C PRO A 40 13.38 6.29 2.46
N ASP A 41 13.79 5.51 1.46
CA ASP A 41 12.94 4.98 0.40
C ASP A 41 12.92 3.45 0.33
N ALA A 42 13.42 2.78 1.35
CA ALA A 42 13.47 1.32 1.43
C ALA A 42 13.10 0.80 2.82
N CYS A 43 12.60 -0.42 2.87
CA CYS A 43 12.35 -1.17 4.09
C CYS A 43 12.92 -2.58 3.99
N LEU A 44 13.34 -3.15 5.09
CA LEU A 44 13.51 -4.59 5.19
C LEU A 44 12.15 -5.28 5.19
N LYS A 45 11.99 -6.24 4.31
CA LYS A 45 10.82 -7.10 4.27
C LYS A 45 11.14 -8.43 4.93
N ILE A 46 10.51 -8.66 6.07
CA ILE A 46 10.73 -9.84 6.90
C ILE A 46 9.70 -10.91 6.55
N PRO A 47 10.04 -12.20 6.48
CA PRO A 47 9.08 -13.27 6.39
C PRO A 47 8.12 -13.27 7.59
N PHE A 48 6.86 -13.61 7.38
CA PHE A 48 5.89 -13.74 8.47
C PHE A 48 6.29 -14.92 9.41
N GLY A 49 6.06 -14.72 10.70
CA GLY A 49 6.35 -15.73 11.72
C GLY A 49 7.78 -15.69 12.28
N ILE A 50 8.67 -14.88 11.73
CA ILE A 50 10.02 -14.70 12.28
C ILE A 50 9.97 -13.63 13.39
N ASN A 51 10.49 -13.99 14.56
CA ASN A 51 10.67 -13.04 15.65
C ASN A 51 11.80 -12.07 15.32
N TYR A 52 11.66 -10.80 15.72
CA TYR A 52 12.69 -9.77 15.53
C TYR A 52 14.07 -10.16 16.02
N LYS A 53 14.17 -10.85 17.17
CA LYS A 53 15.46 -11.34 17.69
C LYS A 53 16.15 -12.31 16.73
N ASN A 54 15.38 -13.20 16.10
CA ASN A 54 15.91 -14.15 15.13
C ASN A 54 16.34 -13.46 13.82
N ILE A 55 15.78 -12.27 13.54
CA ILE A 55 16.17 -11.48 12.37
C ILE A 55 17.58 -10.92 12.54
N LEU A 56 17.92 -10.43 13.71
CA LEU A 56 19.28 -9.96 14.02
C LEU A 56 20.29 -11.09 13.84
N GLU A 57 19.98 -12.30 14.32
CA GLU A 57 20.84 -13.46 14.19
C GLU A 57 20.95 -13.95 12.73
N GLU A 58 19.87 -13.87 11.94
CA GLU A 58 19.90 -14.17 10.50
C GLU A 58 20.69 -13.15 9.68
N ILE A 59 20.71 -11.90 10.09
CA ILE A 59 21.38 -10.81 9.38
C ILE A 59 22.86 -10.74 9.80
N GLU A 60 23.21 -11.00 11.06
CA GLU A 60 24.59 -11.05 11.53
C GLU A 60 25.37 -12.18 10.85
N GLY A 61 26.02 -11.85 9.75
CA GLY A 61 26.92 -12.75 9.02
C GLY A 61 26.47 -13.21 7.65
N LYS A 62 25.25 -12.82 7.21
CA LYS A 62 24.72 -13.17 5.89
C LYS A 62 24.34 -11.96 5.02
N ASP A 63 24.74 -10.77 5.46
CA ASP A 63 24.26 -9.55 4.86
C ASP A 63 25.17 -9.09 3.72
N GLU A 64 24.84 -9.46 2.51
CA GLU A 64 25.49 -8.96 1.30
C GLU A 64 25.23 -7.46 1.06
N TYR A 65 24.30 -6.85 1.80
CA TYR A 65 23.88 -5.45 1.63
C TYR A 65 24.32 -4.51 2.76
N GLY A 66 24.90 -5.00 3.86
CA GLY A 66 25.28 -4.21 5.02
C GLY A 66 24.12 -3.48 5.70
N VAL A 67 22.91 -4.08 5.69
CA VAL A 67 21.70 -3.47 6.25
C VAL A 67 21.30 -4.12 7.57
N TYR A 68 20.95 -3.28 8.54
CA TYR A 68 20.56 -3.71 9.88
C TYR A 68 19.18 -3.17 10.24
N PRO A 69 18.31 -3.96 10.90
CA PRO A 69 17.06 -3.42 11.42
C PRO A 69 17.31 -2.28 12.39
N PHE A 70 16.66 -1.14 12.15
CA PHE A 70 16.81 0.04 13.00
C PHE A 70 15.85 0.06 14.18
N ALA A 71 14.67 -0.55 14.02
CA ALA A 71 13.64 -0.53 15.05
C ALA A 71 12.97 -1.89 15.19
N GLU A 72 12.60 -2.23 16.43
CA GLU A 72 11.93 -3.47 16.78
C GLU A 72 10.45 -3.52 16.34
N HIS A 73 9.94 -2.41 15.82
CA HIS A 73 8.53 -2.28 15.50
C HIS A 73 8.27 -2.34 14.00
N PRO A 74 7.18 -2.99 13.59
CA PRO A 74 6.73 -2.94 12.20
C PRO A 74 6.50 -1.51 11.72
N TYR A 75 6.90 -1.23 10.47
CA TYR A 75 6.69 0.07 9.85
C TYR A 75 5.34 0.09 9.13
N PHE A 76 4.31 0.47 9.86
CA PHE A 76 2.95 0.60 9.34
C PHE A 76 2.20 1.75 10.00
N LEU A 77 1.20 2.27 9.30
CA LEU A 77 0.34 3.33 9.79
C LEU A 77 -0.95 2.75 10.38
N SER A 78 -1.20 3.02 11.65
CA SER A 78 -2.45 2.70 12.33
C SER A 78 -3.09 3.97 12.91
N GLY A 79 -4.38 3.92 13.23
CA GLY A 79 -5.11 5.07 13.79
C GLY A 79 -5.61 6.07 12.74
N THR A 80 -6.34 7.10 13.19
CA THR A 80 -7.05 8.03 12.31
C THR A 80 -6.38 9.40 12.16
N ASN A 81 -5.84 9.98 13.24
CA ASN A 81 -5.40 11.39 13.25
C ASN A 81 -3.92 11.59 12.91
N THR A 82 -3.06 10.62 13.17
CA THR A 82 -1.62 10.71 12.91
C THR A 82 -1.24 10.34 11.48
N LYS A 83 -2.06 9.54 10.79
CA LYS A 83 -1.82 9.10 9.42
C LYS A 83 -1.58 10.23 8.44
N CYS A 84 -2.39 11.29 8.50
CA CYS A 84 -2.32 12.41 7.55
C CYS A 84 -0.97 13.14 7.62
N LYS A 85 -0.39 13.31 8.82
CA LYS A 85 0.92 13.90 9.00
C LYS A 85 2.02 12.97 8.49
N MET A 86 1.97 11.69 8.84
CA MET A 86 2.99 10.71 8.45
C MET A 86 3.09 10.48 6.95
N TYR A 87 2.00 10.62 6.18
CA TYR A 87 2.05 10.55 4.72
C TYR A 87 2.94 11.63 4.09
N GLY A 88 3.05 12.79 4.73
CA GLY A 88 3.92 13.89 4.27
C GLY A 88 5.37 13.80 4.76
N ASP A 89 5.59 13.21 5.93
CA ASP A 89 6.87 13.30 6.64
C ASP A 89 7.87 12.21 6.21
N SER A 90 7.40 11.07 5.73
CA SER A 90 8.26 9.97 5.32
C SER A 90 8.32 9.80 3.80
N LEU A 91 9.53 9.66 3.26
CA LEU A 91 9.75 9.45 1.83
C LEU A 91 9.11 8.15 1.34
N ILE A 92 9.08 7.09 2.14
CA ILE A 92 8.44 5.82 1.82
C ILE A 92 6.94 6.03 1.56
N TRP A 93 6.25 6.71 2.48
CA TRP A 93 4.82 6.96 2.33
C TRP A 93 4.52 7.86 1.14
N ARG A 94 5.32 8.89 0.92
CA ARG A 94 5.19 9.74 -0.26
C ARG A 94 5.33 8.94 -1.54
N ARG A 95 6.35 8.08 -1.65
CA ARG A 95 6.57 7.23 -2.84
C ARG A 95 5.43 6.24 -3.08
N LEU A 96 4.94 5.59 -2.03
CA LEU A 96 3.78 4.69 -2.14
C LEU A 96 2.54 5.44 -2.62
N GLN A 97 2.28 6.63 -2.08
CA GLN A 97 1.16 7.48 -2.49
C GLN A 97 1.32 8.00 -3.93
N GLU A 98 2.51 8.41 -4.33
CA GLU A 98 2.80 8.85 -5.70
C GLU A 98 2.57 7.71 -6.70
N ASN A 99 3.09 6.52 -6.42
CA ASN A 99 2.90 5.34 -7.25
C ASN A 99 1.40 4.97 -7.35
N PHE A 100 0.68 5.01 -6.25
CA PHE A 100 -0.77 4.77 -6.23
C PHE A 100 -1.52 5.78 -7.11
N LYS A 101 -1.26 7.08 -6.95
CA LYS A 101 -1.87 8.15 -7.74
C LYS A 101 -1.56 8.03 -9.24
N GLN A 102 -0.32 7.69 -9.58
CA GLN A 102 0.08 7.47 -10.97
C GLN A 102 -0.66 6.30 -11.59
N ASN A 103 -0.79 5.18 -10.86
CA ASN A 103 -1.53 4.02 -11.36
C ASN A 103 -3.02 4.31 -11.48
N LEU A 104 -3.63 5.05 -10.55
CA LEU A 104 -5.00 5.51 -10.69
C LEU A 104 -5.22 6.32 -11.97
N ARG A 105 -4.28 7.21 -12.31
CA ARG A 105 -4.36 8.01 -13.55
C ARG A 105 -4.23 7.18 -14.81
N LYS A 106 -3.35 6.17 -14.81
CA LYS A 106 -3.07 5.31 -15.96
C LYS A 106 -4.12 4.20 -16.15
N ALA A 107 -4.82 3.79 -15.09
CA ALA A 107 -5.77 2.69 -15.14
C ALA A 107 -6.97 2.99 -16.05
N SER A 108 -7.38 2.02 -16.85
CA SER A 108 -8.63 2.04 -17.64
C SER A 108 -9.84 1.64 -16.80
N CYS A 109 -9.62 0.79 -15.80
CA CYS A 109 -10.63 0.30 -14.88
C CYS A 109 -10.12 0.36 -13.44
N LEU A 110 -11.01 0.64 -12.48
CA LEU A 110 -10.73 0.55 -11.05
C LEU A 110 -11.72 -0.41 -10.39
N ILE A 111 -11.19 -1.42 -9.73
CA ILE A 111 -12.00 -2.35 -8.92
C ILE A 111 -11.63 -2.13 -7.46
N ILE A 112 -12.61 -1.81 -6.63
CA ILE A 112 -12.48 -1.58 -5.20
C ILE A 112 -13.15 -2.76 -4.48
N ILE A 113 -12.38 -3.47 -3.64
CA ILE A 113 -12.86 -4.68 -2.95
C ILE A 113 -12.64 -4.53 -1.45
N GLY A 114 -13.70 -4.74 -0.65
CA GLY A 114 -13.62 -4.78 0.80
C GLY A 114 -13.11 -3.50 1.47
N TYR A 115 -13.29 -2.35 0.81
CA TYR A 115 -12.86 -1.06 1.30
C TYR A 115 -14.02 -0.29 1.93
N GLY A 116 -13.94 -0.06 3.24
CA GLY A 116 -15.02 0.60 4.00
C GLY A 116 -15.17 2.11 3.77
N CYS A 117 -14.40 2.71 2.88
CA CYS A 117 -14.44 4.13 2.46
C CYS A 117 -14.34 5.13 3.63
N LYS A 118 -13.63 4.77 4.71
CA LYS A 118 -13.46 5.62 5.90
C LYS A 118 -12.16 6.43 5.88
N ASP A 119 -11.19 6.07 5.04
CA ASP A 119 -9.92 6.78 4.92
C ASP A 119 -10.05 7.98 3.98
N LYS A 120 -10.14 9.18 4.55
CA LYS A 120 -10.32 10.43 3.79
C LYS A 120 -9.18 10.69 2.80
N VAL A 121 -7.93 10.34 3.16
CA VAL A 121 -6.76 10.56 2.29
C VAL A 121 -6.83 9.69 1.06
N ILE A 122 -7.19 8.42 1.24
CA ILE A 122 -7.36 7.48 0.12
C ILE A 122 -8.56 7.88 -0.74
N ASN A 123 -9.70 8.23 -0.13
CA ASN A 123 -10.90 8.69 -0.85
C ASN A 123 -10.58 9.89 -1.73
N GLU A 124 -9.92 10.93 -1.18
CA GLU A 124 -9.53 12.12 -1.93
C GLU A 124 -8.51 11.79 -3.04
N SER A 125 -7.57 10.86 -2.76
CA SER A 125 -6.62 10.42 -3.79
C SER A 125 -7.32 9.72 -4.94
N ILE A 126 -8.30 8.87 -4.67
CA ILE A 126 -9.12 8.21 -5.69
C ILE A 126 -9.89 9.27 -6.49
N LYS A 127 -10.68 10.12 -5.83
CA LYS A 127 -11.48 11.16 -6.49
C LYS A 127 -10.65 12.04 -7.43
N LYS A 128 -9.51 12.55 -6.94
CA LYS A 128 -8.66 13.47 -7.69
C LYS A 128 -7.90 12.82 -8.86
N ASN A 129 -7.61 11.53 -8.78
CA ASN A 129 -6.74 10.87 -9.74
C ASN A 129 -7.47 9.90 -10.69
N LEU A 130 -8.76 9.62 -10.48
CA LEU A 130 -9.55 8.88 -11.46
C LEU A 130 -9.71 9.63 -12.80
N GLY A 131 -9.60 10.96 -12.79
CA GLY A 131 -9.78 11.79 -13.98
C GLY A 131 -11.24 11.87 -14.45
N ASN A 132 -11.49 12.76 -15.40
CA ASN A 132 -12.84 12.99 -15.98
C ASN A 132 -13.18 12.01 -17.12
N VAL A 133 -12.39 11.02 -17.37
CA VAL A 133 -12.55 10.12 -18.51
C VAL A 133 -13.39 8.93 -18.10
N SER A 134 -14.11 8.37 -19.03
CA SER A 134 -15.00 7.20 -18.98
C SER A 134 -14.40 5.92 -18.39
N LYS A 135 -13.68 6.03 -17.30
CA LYS A 135 -13.12 4.89 -16.57
C LYS A 135 -14.26 4.11 -15.93
N LYS A 136 -14.23 2.82 -16.10
CA LYS A 136 -15.13 1.94 -15.38
C LYS A 136 -14.66 1.80 -13.94
N VAL A 137 -15.56 2.03 -13.00
CA VAL A 137 -15.28 1.89 -11.58
C VAL A 137 -16.26 0.93 -10.95
N TYR A 138 -15.77 -0.12 -10.34
CA TYR A 138 -16.57 -1.12 -9.65
C TYR A 138 -16.23 -1.17 -8.17
N LEU A 139 -17.23 -1.33 -7.33
CA LEU A 139 -17.08 -1.50 -5.91
C LEU A 139 -17.78 -2.80 -5.49
N ILE A 140 -16.98 -3.77 -5.08
CA ILE A 140 -17.44 -5.10 -4.70
C ILE A 140 -17.54 -5.17 -3.18
N ASP A 141 -18.74 -5.24 -2.66
CA ASP A 141 -19.05 -5.35 -1.25
C ASP A 141 -20.39 -6.07 -1.06
N PRO A 142 -20.45 -7.22 -0.34
CA PRO A 142 -21.70 -7.97 -0.15
C PRO A 142 -22.73 -7.20 0.68
N LYS A 143 -22.30 -6.28 1.55
CA LYS A 143 -23.17 -5.46 2.42
C LYS A 143 -22.64 -4.03 2.51
N PRO A 144 -22.76 -3.23 1.44
CA PRO A 144 -22.21 -1.90 1.41
C PRO A 144 -22.83 -1.00 2.49
N SER A 145 -21.98 -0.43 3.33
CA SER A 145 -22.39 0.56 4.33
C SER A 145 -22.81 1.87 3.67
N GLU A 146 -23.37 2.78 4.46
CA GLU A 146 -23.74 4.12 3.98
C GLU A 146 -22.52 4.88 3.43
N ASN A 147 -21.36 4.81 4.11
CA ASN A 147 -20.11 5.42 3.64
C ASN A 147 -19.69 4.86 2.28
N VAL A 148 -19.77 3.55 2.10
CA VAL A 148 -19.46 2.86 0.84
C VAL A 148 -20.39 3.33 -0.26
N SER A 149 -21.70 3.37 0.02
CA SER A 149 -22.72 3.79 -0.94
C SER A 149 -22.60 5.27 -1.31
N ALA A 150 -22.29 6.13 -0.36
CA ALA A 150 -22.04 7.56 -0.60
C ALA A 150 -20.80 7.75 -1.47
N PHE A 151 -19.69 7.11 -1.12
CA PHE A 151 -18.45 7.20 -1.89
C PHE A 151 -18.60 6.65 -3.31
N ALA A 152 -19.31 5.53 -3.49
CA ALA A 152 -19.59 4.97 -4.81
C ALA A 152 -20.34 5.97 -5.71
N ARG A 153 -21.33 6.69 -5.16
CA ARG A 153 -22.03 7.76 -5.90
C ARG A 153 -21.11 8.89 -6.29
N GLU A 154 -20.22 9.34 -5.40
CA GLU A 154 -19.27 10.42 -5.68
C GLU A 154 -18.32 10.09 -6.83
N ILE A 155 -17.84 8.85 -6.90
CA ILE A 155 -16.91 8.41 -7.94
C ILE A 155 -17.59 7.71 -9.13
N LYS A 156 -18.93 7.68 -9.15
CA LYS A 156 -19.77 7.02 -10.16
C LYS A 156 -19.44 5.53 -10.34
N ALA A 157 -19.15 4.85 -9.21
CA ALA A 157 -18.88 3.42 -9.23
C ALA A 157 -20.16 2.60 -9.28
N GLU A 158 -20.14 1.52 -10.04
CA GLU A 158 -21.14 0.46 -9.97
C GLU A 158 -20.89 -0.40 -8.73
N ILE A 159 -21.92 -0.60 -7.90
CA ILE A 159 -21.82 -1.45 -6.70
C ILE A 159 -22.25 -2.86 -7.06
N ILE A 160 -21.36 -3.82 -6.85
CA ILE A 160 -21.61 -5.24 -7.00
C ILE A 160 -21.77 -5.84 -5.59
N LYS A 161 -23.02 -6.22 -5.25
CA LYS A 161 -23.38 -6.75 -3.94
C LYS A 161 -23.13 -8.25 -3.85
N MET A 162 -21.86 -8.64 -3.95
CA MET A 162 -21.40 -10.04 -3.93
C MET A 162 -20.13 -10.17 -3.12
N GLY A 163 -19.87 -11.37 -2.60
CA GLY A 163 -18.55 -11.72 -2.07
C GLY A 163 -17.54 -11.83 -3.20
N VAL A 164 -16.28 -11.46 -2.94
CA VAL A 164 -15.23 -11.46 -3.97
C VAL A 164 -15.04 -12.83 -4.66
N GLY A 165 -15.30 -13.93 -3.95
CA GLY A 165 -15.23 -15.28 -4.50
C GLY A 165 -16.38 -15.67 -5.43
N GLU A 166 -17.45 -14.85 -5.47
CA GLU A 166 -18.64 -15.08 -6.31
C GLU A 166 -18.60 -14.23 -7.60
N VAL A 167 -17.65 -13.31 -7.69
CA VAL A 167 -17.54 -12.38 -8.81
C VAL A 167 -16.79 -13.02 -9.97
N ASP A 168 -17.44 -13.04 -11.14
CA ASP A 168 -16.77 -13.36 -12.38
C ASP A 168 -16.02 -12.13 -12.92
N PHE A 169 -14.70 -12.13 -12.76
CA PHE A 169 -13.84 -11.04 -13.20
C PHE A 169 -13.66 -10.94 -14.72
N SER A 170 -14.05 -11.95 -15.49
CA SER A 170 -13.99 -11.90 -16.96
C SER A 170 -14.95 -10.88 -17.58
N GLN A 171 -16.02 -10.55 -16.88
CA GLN A 171 -17.01 -9.54 -17.32
C GLN A 171 -16.50 -8.09 -17.25
N PHE A 172 -15.43 -7.85 -16.51
CA PHE A 172 -14.82 -6.52 -16.44
C PHE A 172 -13.80 -6.37 -17.57
N ASN A 173 -14.09 -5.96 -18.72
CA ASN A 173 -13.14 -5.69 -19.82
C ASN A 173 -11.88 -4.98 -19.28
N LEU A 174 -10.95 -5.76 -18.71
CA LEU A 174 -9.71 -5.33 -18.08
C LEU A 174 -8.62 -5.12 -19.13
#